data_80f0e2a9506ad72436b07cdcf6fb6f1c
#
_entry.id   80f0e2a9506ad72436b07cdcf6fb6f1c
#
_cell.length_a   1.000
_cell.length_b   1.000
_cell.length_c   1.000
_cell.angle_alpha   90.00
_cell.angle_beta   90.00
_cell.angle_gamma   90.00
#
_symmetry.space_group_name_H-M   'P 1'
#
loop_
_entity.id
_entity.type
_entity.pdbx_description
1 polymer ?
#
loop_
_entity_poly.entity_id
_entity_poly.type
_entity_poly.pdbx_seq_one_letter_code
_entity_poly.pdbx_strand_id
1 'polypeptide(L)'
;MKHKLLFNFFVFFIITLFCALGTWQLVRLQWKNNLINEIGEGLKSPAINYYNKIQKNYQRVIAEGEYDFEKQIYLYSLNEKGEPGYDVITPFKTLDLENILINRGWIKANQKNESIINKVEGKKIQGLMFKNVKKNIFKPDNEIEKNIWFSINLEYVNKFTGKKFNEYIFYLEDEKISTPKPKKITIDLPNNHLKYAITWYSISISIFLYFLYFRKKNEIL
;
A
#
# COMPACT_ATOMS: atom_id res chain seq x y z
N MET A 1 -4.92 -24.67 48.10
CA MET A 1 -4.46 -23.29 47.86
C MET A 1 -3.80 -23.11 46.46
N LYS A 2 -2.82 -23.92 46.05
CA LYS A 2 -2.08 -23.78 44.78
C LYS A 2 -2.99 -23.80 43.52
N HIS A 3 -3.98 -24.68 43.46
CA HIS A 3 -4.90 -24.78 42.32
C HIS A 3 -5.80 -23.54 42.16
N LYS A 4 -6.29 -22.93 43.27
CA LYS A 4 -7.08 -21.71 43.20
C LYS A 4 -6.24 -20.51 42.73
N LEU A 5 -4.98 -20.44 43.14
CA LEU A 5 -4.05 -19.39 42.69
C LEU A 5 -3.75 -19.52 41.16
N LEU A 6 -3.46 -20.75 40.71
CA LEU A 6 -3.20 -21.04 39.30
C LEU A 6 -4.41 -20.71 38.42
N PHE A 7 -5.62 -21.08 38.85
CA PHE A 7 -6.86 -20.75 38.17
C PHE A 7 -7.08 -19.23 38.02
N ASN A 8 -6.92 -18.48 39.16
CA ASN A 8 -7.04 -17.03 39.14
C ASN A 8 -6.02 -16.39 38.19
N PHE A 9 -4.75 -16.83 38.25
CA PHE A 9 -3.70 -16.36 37.35
C PHE A 9 -4.06 -16.58 35.87
N PHE A 10 -4.55 -17.78 35.55
CA PHE A 10 -4.97 -18.10 34.17
C PHE A 10 -6.13 -17.24 33.67
N VAL A 11 -7.14 -17.00 34.51
CA VAL A 11 -8.29 -16.14 34.17
C VAL A 11 -7.82 -14.71 33.92
N PHE A 12 -7.00 -14.15 34.83
CA PHE A 12 -6.49 -12.78 34.64
C PHE A 12 -5.56 -12.68 33.43
N PHE A 13 -4.77 -13.69 33.14
CA PHE A 13 -3.95 -13.74 31.94
C PHE A 13 -4.80 -13.65 30.66
N ILE A 14 -5.89 -14.45 30.59
CA ILE A 14 -6.81 -14.41 29.44
C ILE A 14 -7.50 -13.05 29.30
N ILE A 15 -8.00 -12.48 30.41
CA ILE A 15 -8.62 -11.15 30.39
C ILE A 15 -7.63 -10.11 29.85
N THR A 16 -6.41 -10.11 30.37
CA THR A 16 -5.35 -9.18 29.92
C THR A 16 -5.02 -9.37 28.45
N LEU A 17 -4.96 -10.62 27.98
CA LEU A 17 -4.71 -10.94 26.56
C LEU A 17 -5.79 -10.34 25.66
N PHE A 18 -7.08 -10.54 25.99
CA PHE A 18 -8.18 -9.99 25.20
C PHE A 18 -8.24 -8.46 25.27
N CYS A 19 -7.95 -7.85 26.43
CA CYS A 19 -7.83 -6.39 26.53
C CYS A 19 -6.68 -5.86 25.64
N ALA A 20 -5.53 -6.53 25.63
CA ALA A 20 -4.40 -6.17 24.79
C ALA A 20 -4.75 -6.26 23.28
N LEU A 21 -5.46 -7.32 22.87
CA LEU A 21 -5.95 -7.48 21.49
C LEU A 21 -6.95 -6.38 21.11
N GLY A 22 -7.87 -6.02 22.02
CA GLY A 22 -8.80 -4.91 21.83
C GLY A 22 -8.09 -3.58 21.63
N THR A 23 -7.13 -3.29 22.49
CA THR A 23 -6.30 -2.07 22.40
C THR A 23 -5.48 -2.03 21.12
N TRP A 24 -4.87 -3.15 20.72
CA TRP A 24 -4.16 -3.25 19.45
C TRP A 24 -5.07 -2.93 18.24
N GLN A 25 -6.32 -3.41 18.26
CA GLN A 25 -7.29 -3.09 17.21
C GLN A 25 -7.63 -1.58 17.17
N LEU A 26 -7.70 -0.90 18.31
CA LEU A 26 -7.92 0.56 18.33
C LEU A 26 -6.72 1.32 17.74
N VAL A 27 -5.50 0.90 18.04
CA VAL A 27 -4.28 1.49 17.44
C VAL A 27 -4.29 1.29 15.92
N ARG A 28 -4.67 0.09 15.45
CA ARG A 28 -4.80 -0.19 14.01
C ARG A 28 -5.91 0.61 13.35
N LEU A 29 -7.03 0.82 14.03
CA LEU A 29 -8.12 1.69 13.57
C LEU A 29 -7.62 3.12 13.34
N GLN A 30 -6.93 3.69 14.31
CA GLN A 30 -6.40 5.05 14.21
C GLN A 30 -5.39 5.18 13.06
N TRP A 31 -4.45 4.25 12.96
CA TRP A 31 -3.50 4.21 11.84
C TRP A 31 -4.20 4.15 10.49
N LYS A 32 -5.23 3.30 10.36
CA LYS A 32 -5.99 3.14 9.11
C LYS A 32 -6.78 4.40 8.75
N ASN A 33 -7.41 5.05 9.75
CA ASN A 33 -8.13 6.31 9.54
C ASN A 33 -7.18 7.42 9.06
N ASN A 34 -6.00 7.53 9.66
CA ASN A 34 -4.99 8.49 9.22
C ASN A 34 -4.57 8.25 7.77
N LEU A 35 -4.35 6.98 7.39
CA LEU A 35 -4.02 6.62 6.00
C LEU A 35 -5.15 6.99 5.02
N ILE A 36 -6.41 6.68 5.38
CA ILE A 36 -7.59 7.02 4.56
C ILE A 36 -7.70 8.54 4.38
N ASN A 37 -7.48 9.31 5.46
CA ASN A 37 -7.51 10.77 5.41
C ASN A 37 -6.39 11.33 4.53
N GLU A 38 -5.16 10.82 4.69
CA GLU A 38 -4.01 11.25 3.88
C GLU A 38 -4.24 11.01 2.38
N ILE A 39 -4.74 9.83 2.01
CA ILE A 39 -5.12 9.53 0.63
C ILE A 39 -6.25 10.44 0.16
N GLY A 40 -7.29 10.63 0.98
CA GLY A 40 -8.44 11.45 0.66
C GLY A 40 -8.09 12.92 0.44
N GLU A 41 -7.20 13.47 1.24
CA GLU A 41 -6.67 14.83 1.05
C GLU A 41 -5.86 14.93 -0.25
N GLY A 42 -5.01 13.94 -0.52
CA GLY A 42 -4.21 13.89 -1.75
C GLY A 42 -5.09 13.86 -3.00
N LEU A 43 -6.12 13.00 -3.01
CA LEU A 43 -7.06 12.87 -4.12
C LEU A 43 -7.92 14.14 -4.36
N LYS A 44 -8.21 14.91 -3.31
CA LYS A 44 -8.99 16.16 -3.40
C LYS A 44 -8.13 17.39 -3.70
N SER A 45 -6.81 17.29 -3.46
CA SER A 45 -5.89 18.41 -3.66
C SER A 45 -5.81 18.80 -5.13
N PRO A 46 -5.73 20.10 -5.44
CA PRO A 46 -5.43 20.54 -6.81
C PRO A 46 -4.07 20.01 -7.24
N ALA A 47 -3.93 19.76 -8.54
CA ALA A 47 -2.64 19.37 -9.10
C ALA A 47 -1.67 20.55 -9.05
N ILE A 48 -0.46 20.31 -8.60
CA ILE A 48 0.64 21.28 -8.62
C ILE A 48 1.69 20.86 -9.66
N ASN A 49 2.45 21.81 -10.17
CA ASN A 49 3.55 21.49 -11.07
C ASN A 49 4.60 20.67 -10.32
N TYR A 50 5.22 19.70 -11.02
CA TYR A 50 6.28 18.88 -10.46
C TYR A 50 7.50 19.76 -10.13
N TYR A 51 7.98 19.63 -8.90
CA TYR A 51 9.26 20.19 -8.45
C TYR A 51 9.98 19.11 -7.66
N ASN A 52 11.29 19.02 -7.77
CA ASN A 52 12.11 18.01 -7.09
C ASN A 52 11.93 17.98 -5.56
N LYS A 53 11.47 19.07 -4.97
CA LYS A 53 11.25 19.20 -3.52
C LYS A 53 9.90 18.70 -3.05
N ILE A 54 9.03 18.19 -3.95
CA ILE A 54 7.75 17.59 -3.55
C ILE A 54 8.04 16.24 -2.89
N GLN A 55 7.82 16.17 -1.59
CA GLN A 55 8.05 14.97 -0.80
C GLN A 55 6.79 14.54 -0.02
N LYS A 56 5.62 14.95 -0.50
CA LYS A 56 4.36 14.56 0.12
C LYS A 56 3.76 13.35 -0.62
N ASN A 57 3.47 12.31 0.16
CA ASN A 57 2.76 11.13 -0.35
C ASN A 57 1.35 11.52 -0.82
N TYR A 58 0.84 10.87 -1.85
CA TYR A 58 -0.46 11.13 -2.47
C TYR A 58 -0.65 12.55 -3.03
N GLN A 59 0.41 13.31 -3.23
CA GLN A 59 0.32 14.63 -3.86
C GLN A 59 -0.03 14.48 -5.33
N ARG A 60 -1.09 15.17 -5.80
CA ARG A 60 -1.41 15.28 -7.23
C ARG A 60 -0.48 16.26 -7.90
N VAL A 61 0.11 15.85 -9.01
CA VAL A 61 1.19 16.56 -9.69
C VAL A 61 0.97 16.56 -11.20
N ILE A 62 1.36 17.65 -11.85
CA ILE A 62 1.48 17.77 -13.30
C ILE A 62 2.97 17.81 -13.62
N ALA A 63 3.42 16.99 -14.56
CA ALA A 63 4.79 17.02 -15.06
C ALA A 63 4.80 17.13 -16.59
N GLU A 64 5.81 17.79 -17.13
CA GLU A 64 6.06 17.91 -18.57
C GLU A 64 7.44 17.34 -18.88
N GLY A 65 7.56 16.55 -19.99
CA GLY A 65 8.81 15.89 -20.34
C GLY A 65 8.63 14.79 -21.38
N GLU A 66 9.53 13.81 -21.37
CA GLU A 66 9.57 12.74 -22.36
C GLU A 66 9.79 11.37 -21.70
N TYR A 67 9.12 10.33 -22.23
CA TYR A 67 9.27 8.96 -21.79
C TYR A 67 10.51 8.31 -22.40
N ASP A 68 11.19 7.48 -21.62
CA ASP A 68 12.24 6.57 -22.07
C ASP A 68 11.67 5.14 -22.12
N PHE A 69 11.08 4.79 -23.25
CA PHE A 69 10.45 3.48 -23.45
C PHE A 69 11.47 2.32 -23.55
N GLU A 70 12.73 2.59 -23.91
CA GLU A 70 13.77 1.57 -23.98
C GLU A 70 14.13 1.02 -22.62
N LYS A 71 13.98 1.84 -21.58
CA LYS A 71 14.26 1.50 -20.18
C LYS A 71 13.02 1.19 -19.34
N GLN A 72 11.93 0.83 -20.02
CA GLN A 72 10.68 0.45 -19.38
C GLN A 72 10.82 -0.81 -18.53
N ILE A 73 10.17 -0.85 -17.39
CA ILE A 73 10.20 -1.90 -16.36
C ILE A 73 8.82 -2.53 -16.25
N TYR A 74 8.76 -3.86 -16.16
CA TYR A 74 7.52 -4.61 -15.95
C TYR A 74 7.47 -5.16 -14.52
N LEU A 75 6.73 -4.47 -13.66
CA LEU A 75 6.55 -4.84 -12.25
C LEU A 75 5.38 -5.81 -12.12
N TYR A 76 5.65 -7.05 -11.70
CA TYR A 76 4.61 -8.06 -11.47
C TYR A 76 3.53 -7.53 -10.51
N SER A 77 2.28 -7.63 -10.92
CA SER A 77 1.14 -7.08 -10.20
C SER A 77 -0.14 -7.81 -10.59
N LEU A 78 -1.08 -7.89 -9.66
CA LEU A 78 -2.43 -8.38 -9.92
C LEU A 78 -3.35 -7.19 -10.25
N ASN A 79 -4.32 -7.40 -11.14
CA ASN A 79 -5.39 -6.43 -11.34
C ASN A 79 -6.47 -6.53 -10.24
N GLU A 80 -7.52 -5.72 -10.34
CA GLU A 80 -8.65 -5.69 -9.40
C GLU A 80 -9.42 -7.03 -9.31
N LYS A 81 -9.31 -7.89 -10.34
CA LYS A 81 -9.92 -9.22 -10.39
C LYS A 81 -8.99 -10.34 -9.91
N GLY A 82 -7.76 -10.01 -9.51
CA GLY A 82 -6.74 -10.98 -9.11
C GLY A 82 -6.02 -11.66 -10.29
N GLU A 83 -6.19 -11.18 -11.52
CA GLU A 83 -5.49 -11.72 -12.68
C GLU A 83 -4.02 -11.26 -12.71
N PRO A 84 -3.07 -12.16 -12.99
CA PRO A 84 -1.66 -11.82 -13.04
C PRO A 84 -1.31 -11.01 -14.30
N GLY A 85 -0.40 -10.06 -14.12
CA GLY A 85 0.09 -9.19 -15.18
C GLY A 85 1.22 -8.30 -14.70
N TYR A 86 1.39 -7.16 -15.33
CA TYR A 86 2.47 -6.23 -14.99
C TYR A 86 1.98 -4.79 -14.92
N ASP A 87 2.45 -4.06 -13.92
CA ASP A 87 2.45 -2.60 -13.96
C ASP A 87 3.61 -2.15 -14.84
N VAL A 88 3.32 -1.27 -15.77
CA VAL A 88 4.31 -0.72 -16.70
C VAL A 88 4.92 0.54 -16.07
N ILE A 89 6.15 0.40 -15.61
CA ILE A 89 6.91 1.51 -15.00
C ILE A 89 7.89 2.05 -16.05
N THR A 90 7.67 3.28 -16.48
CA THR A 90 8.48 3.89 -17.53
C THR A 90 9.25 5.09 -16.96
N PRO A 91 10.58 5.16 -17.16
CA PRO A 91 11.33 6.37 -16.85
C PRO A 91 10.81 7.56 -17.67
N PHE A 92 10.77 8.71 -17.03
CA PHE A 92 10.33 9.97 -17.64
C PHE A 92 11.31 11.06 -17.27
N LYS A 93 11.81 11.78 -18.26
CA LYS A 93 12.71 12.91 -18.07
C LYS A 93 11.91 14.19 -18.13
N THR A 94 11.84 14.91 -17.02
CA THR A 94 11.14 16.20 -16.94
C THR A 94 11.88 17.30 -17.69
N LEU A 95 11.21 18.41 -17.97
CA LEU A 95 11.82 19.61 -18.58
C LEU A 95 12.97 20.16 -17.71
N ASP A 96 12.90 19.99 -16.39
CA ASP A 96 13.97 20.37 -15.43
C ASP A 96 15.11 19.35 -15.38
N LEU A 97 15.17 18.43 -16.37
CA LEU A 97 16.19 17.39 -16.53
C LEU A 97 16.23 16.35 -15.40
N GLU A 98 15.19 16.24 -14.61
CA GLU A 98 15.06 15.22 -13.58
C GLU A 98 14.43 13.95 -14.12
N ASN A 99 14.83 12.80 -13.56
CA ASN A 99 14.25 11.53 -13.91
C ASN A 99 13.26 11.08 -12.84
N ILE A 100 12.04 10.76 -13.25
CA ILE A 100 10.99 10.18 -12.41
C ILE A 100 10.52 8.84 -12.98
N LEU A 101 10.03 7.96 -12.12
CA LEU A 101 9.43 6.69 -12.53
C LEU A 101 7.92 6.87 -12.64
N ILE A 102 7.35 6.59 -13.80
CA ILE A 102 5.91 6.67 -14.06
C ILE A 102 5.30 5.28 -14.10
N ASN A 103 4.39 4.98 -13.19
CA ASN A 103 3.49 3.85 -13.33
C ASN A 103 2.37 4.24 -14.29
N ARG A 104 2.43 3.74 -15.51
CA ARG A 104 1.47 4.05 -16.59
C ARG A 104 0.21 3.19 -16.48
N GLY A 105 0.21 2.16 -15.66
CA GLY A 105 -0.93 1.26 -15.48
C GLY A 105 -0.58 -0.21 -15.70
N TRP A 106 -1.61 -1.03 -15.70
CA TRP A 106 -1.52 -2.49 -15.76
C TRP A 106 -1.78 -3.05 -17.16
N ILE A 107 -1.05 -4.11 -17.49
CA ILE A 107 -1.23 -4.93 -18.70
C ILE A 107 -1.31 -6.41 -18.35
N LYS A 108 -1.95 -7.22 -19.19
CA LYS A 108 -1.90 -8.68 -19.10
C LYS A 108 -0.49 -9.19 -19.38
N ALA A 109 -0.15 -10.36 -18.82
CA ALA A 109 1.20 -10.94 -19.00
C ALA A 109 1.57 -11.20 -20.46
N ASN A 110 0.62 -11.59 -21.29
CA ASN A 110 0.83 -11.84 -22.73
C ASN A 110 1.01 -10.55 -23.57
N GLN A 111 0.68 -9.38 -23.03
CA GLN A 111 0.79 -8.10 -23.73
C GLN A 111 2.16 -7.44 -23.56
N LYS A 112 3.06 -8.01 -22.79
CA LYS A 112 4.37 -7.40 -22.44
C LYS A 112 5.16 -6.90 -23.66
N ASN A 113 5.05 -7.54 -24.81
CA ASN A 113 5.81 -7.23 -26.03
C ASN A 113 4.98 -6.48 -27.08
N GLU A 114 3.77 -6.04 -26.76
CA GLU A 114 2.93 -5.32 -27.71
C GLU A 114 3.41 -3.87 -27.90
N SER A 115 3.54 -3.46 -29.17
CA SER A 115 3.97 -2.08 -29.52
C SER A 115 3.03 -0.99 -29.02
N ILE A 116 1.75 -1.34 -28.79
CA ILE A 116 0.74 -0.40 -28.29
C ILE A 116 1.07 0.17 -26.90
N ILE A 117 1.87 -0.56 -26.10
CA ILE A 117 2.31 -0.13 -24.78
C ILE A 117 3.16 1.15 -24.84
N ASN A 118 3.81 1.40 -25.96
CA ASN A 118 4.70 2.54 -26.17
C ASN A 118 4.00 3.74 -26.82
N LYS A 119 2.74 3.61 -27.21
CA LYS A 119 1.98 4.73 -27.76
C LYS A 119 1.50 5.63 -26.63
N VAL A 120 2.09 6.81 -26.51
CA VAL A 120 1.65 7.86 -25.60
C VAL A 120 1.64 9.17 -26.34
N GLU A 121 0.49 9.81 -26.39
CA GLU A 121 0.34 11.14 -26.92
C GLU A 121 0.50 12.17 -25.78
N GLY A 122 1.35 13.17 -26.00
CA GLY A 122 1.50 14.31 -25.12
C GLY A 122 2.73 14.29 -24.23
N LYS A 123 3.30 15.48 -24.07
CA LYS A 123 4.46 15.75 -23.18
C LYS A 123 4.05 16.09 -21.76
N LYS A 124 2.75 16.32 -21.53
CA LYS A 124 2.17 16.72 -20.24
C LYS A 124 1.38 15.59 -19.63
N ILE A 125 1.72 15.22 -18.41
CA ILE A 125 1.10 14.13 -17.66
C ILE A 125 0.59 14.64 -16.32
N GLN A 126 -0.49 14.04 -15.83
CA GLN A 126 -1.04 14.29 -14.50
C GLN A 126 -1.17 12.98 -13.75
N GLY A 127 -0.90 13.00 -12.44
CA GLY A 127 -1.02 11.82 -11.59
C GLY A 127 -0.68 12.07 -10.14
N LEU A 128 -0.59 11.00 -9.38
CA LEU A 128 -0.33 11.00 -7.94
C LEU A 128 1.07 10.49 -7.64
N MET A 129 1.77 11.17 -6.75
CA MET A 129 3.07 10.72 -6.25
C MET A 129 2.89 9.72 -5.10
N PHE A 130 3.54 8.57 -5.20
CA PHE A 130 3.56 7.55 -4.16
C PHE A 130 4.97 7.29 -3.71
N LYS A 131 5.17 7.29 -2.41
CA LYS A 131 6.46 6.87 -1.87
C LYS A 131 6.67 5.38 -2.14
N ASN A 132 7.78 5.05 -2.78
CA ASN A 132 8.13 3.66 -3.06
C ASN A 132 8.38 2.89 -1.75
N VAL A 133 7.68 1.77 -1.58
CA VAL A 133 7.83 0.91 -0.40
C VAL A 133 9.01 -0.04 -0.63
N LYS A 134 9.93 -0.08 0.33
CA LYS A 134 11.06 -1.01 0.31
C LYS A 134 10.60 -2.46 0.13
N LYS A 135 11.46 -3.28 -0.48
CA LYS A 135 11.22 -4.71 -0.70
C LYS A 135 10.79 -5.41 0.60
N ASN A 136 9.69 -6.15 0.53
CA ASN A 136 9.31 -7.09 1.58
C ASN A 136 10.13 -8.37 1.42
N ILE A 137 10.59 -8.96 2.53
CA ILE A 137 11.37 -10.21 2.57
C ILE A 137 10.65 -11.40 1.90
N PHE A 138 9.33 -11.35 1.80
CA PHE A 138 8.51 -12.40 1.15
C PHE A 138 8.39 -12.24 -0.37
N LYS A 139 8.90 -11.16 -0.96
CA LYS A 139 8.88 -10.98 -2.42
C LYS A 139 10.07 -11.69 -3.05
N PRO A 140 9.88 -12.38 -4.21
CA PRO A 140 10.97 -12.96 -4.98
C PRO A 140 12.01 -11.91 -5.41
N ASP A 141 13.17 -12.37 -5.82
CA ASP A 141 14.16 -11.51 -6.46
C ASP A 141 13.73 -11.13 -7.87
N ASN A 142 14.18 -9.96 -8.32
CA ASN A 142 13.88 -9.46 -9.66
C ASN A 142 14.63 -10.29 -10.72
N GLU A 143 13.95 -10.67 -11.81
CA GLU A 143 14.53 -11.31 -12.99
C GLU A 143 14.89 -10.24 -14.03
N ILE A 144 15.99 -9.53 -13.82
CA ILE A 144 16.35 -8.33 -14.59
C ILE A 144 16.60 -8.67 -16.07
N GLU A 145 17.18 -9.85 -16.38
CA GLU A 145 17.44 -10.30 -17.75
C GLU A 145 16.14 -10.46 -18.57
N LYS A 146 15.07 -10.91 -17.92
CA LYS A 146 13.75 -11.04 -18.52
C LYS A 146 12.92 -9.76 -18.40
N ASN A 147 13.46 -8.73 -17.74
CA ASN A 147 12.75 -7.52 -17.37
C ASN A 147 11.43 -7.83 -16.65
N ILE A 148 11.49 -8.72 -15.63
CA ILE A 148 10.39 -9.05 -14.72
C ILE A 148 10.82 -8.63 -13.31
N TRP A 149 10.06 -7.70 -12.75
CA TRP A 149 10.35 -7.12 -11.46
C TRP A 149 9.28 -7.48 -10.44
N PHE A 150 9.67 -7.84 -9.22
CA PHE A 150 8.77 -8.10 -8.10
C PHE A 150 8.80 -6.97 -7.06
N SER A 151 9.81 -6.11 -7.15
CA SER A 151 9.93 -4.91 -6.30
C SER A 151 10.75 -3.84 -7.03
N ILE A 152 10.40 -2.58 -6.79
CA ILE A 152 11.19 -1.44 -7.27
C ILE A 152 12.23 -1.10 -6.20
N ASN A 153 13.46 -1.58 -6.41
CA ASN A 153 14.62 -1.15 -5.65
C ASN A 153 15.39 -0.13 -6.49
N LEU A 154 15.55 1.09 -5.97
CA LEU A 154 16.16 2.20 -6.71
C LEU A 154 17.61 1.90 -7.13
N GLU A 155 18.38 1.15 -6.34
CA GLU A 155 19.74 0.78 -6.71
C GLU A 155 19.77 -0.07 -7.98
N TYR A 156 18.91 -1.10 -8.05
CA TYR A 156 18.79 -1.94 -9.23
C TYR A 156 18.19 -1.19 -10.43
N VAL A 157 17.19 -0.33 -10.18
CA VAL A 157 16.60 0.52 -11.23
C VAL A 157 17.63 1.48 -11.79
N ASN A 158 18.42 2.15 -10.95
CA ASN A 158 19.47 3.05 -11.36
C ASN A 158 20.53 2.33 -12.21
N LYS A 159 20.92 1.11 -11.81
CA LYS A 159 21.85 0.28 -12.56
C LYS A 159 21.29 -0.16 -13.92
N PHE A 160 20.02 -0.58 -13.96
CA PHE A 160 19.36 -1.02 -15.19
C PHE A 160 19.14 0.12 -16.19
N THR A 161 18.76 1.29 -15.71
CA THR A 161 18.43 2.44 -16.55
C THR A 161 19.64 3.34 -16.86
N GLY A 162 20.70 3.29 -16.04
CA GLY A 162 21.80 4.23 -16.08
C GLY A 162 21.46 5.63 -15.54
N LYS A 163 20.31 5.79 -14.87
CA LYS A 163 19.76 7.07 -14.39
C LYS A 163 19.52 7.02 -12.90
N LYS A 164 19.50 8.19 -12.24
CA LYS A 164 19.12 8.32 -10.82
C LYS A 164 17.67 8.77 -10.71
N PHE A 165 16.95 8.18 -9.77
CA PHE A 165 15.55 8.49 -9.47
C PHE A 165 15.38 8.82 -7.99
N ASN A 166 14.33 9.61 -7.66
CA ASN A 166 13.92 9.81 -6.29
C ASN A 166 13.09 8.61 -5.76
N GLU A 167 12.74 8.63 -4.49
CA GLU A 167 12.00 7.53 -3.85
C GLU A 167 10.49 7.50 -4.17
N TYR A 168 10.00 8.42 -4.99
CA TYR A 168 8.59 8.47 -5.36
C TYR A 168 8.37 7.88 -6.75
N ILE A 169 7.24 7.18 -6.90
CA ILE A 169 6.73 6.70 -8.17
C ILE A 169 5.48 7.51 -8.49
N PHE A 170 5.40 8.02 -9.69
CA PHE A 170 4.27 8.77 -10.21
C PHE A 170 3.26 7.80 -10.80
N TYR A 171 2.04 7.78 -10.28
CA TYR A 171 0.94 6.98 -10.82
C TYR A 171 0.10 7.83 -11.75
N LEU A 172 0.11 7.47 -13.03
CA LEU A 172 -0.58 8.21 -14.09
C LEU A 172 -2.10 8.20 -13.87
N GLU A 173 -2.73 9.37 -13.92
CA GLU A 173 -4.17 9.56 -13.96
C GLU A 173 -4.59 9.99 -15.37
N ASP A 174 -4.93 9.03 -16.23
CA ASP A 174 -5.49 9.32 -17.55
C ASP A 174 -6.53 8.26 -17.93
N GLU A 175 -7.80 8.62 -17.81
CA GLU A 175 -8.92 7.71 -18.13
C GLU A 175 -9.07 7.43 -19.63
N LYS A 176 -8.41 8.21 -20.51
CA LYS A 176 -8.46 8.02 -21.96
C LYS A 176 -7.54 6.90 -22.43
N ILE A 177 -6.55 6.54 -21.62
CA ILE A 177 -5.59 5.50 -21.96
C ILE A 177 -6.19 4.12 -21.64
N SER A 178 -6.32 3.29 -22.65
CA SER A 178 -6.85 1.92 -22.50
C SER A 178 -5.76 0.89 -22.19
N THR A 179 -4.54 1.12 -22.68
CA THR A 179 -3.41 0.19 -22.50
C THR A 179 -2.07 0.97 -22.49
N PRO A 180 -1.28 0.85 -21.43
CA PRO A 180 -1.58 0.19 -20.13
C PRO A 180 -2.78 0.83 -19.43
N LYS A 181 -3.60 0.04 -18.72
CA LYS A 181 -4.75 0.55 -17.99
C LYS A 181 -4.31 1.24 -16.70
N PRO A 182 -4.46 2.57 -16.55
CA PRO A 182 -4.09 3.27 -15.32
C PRO A 182 -4.80 2.70 -14.11
N LYS A 183 -4.11 2.61 -12.98
CA LYS A 183 -4.69 2.13 -11.73
C LYS A 183 -5.58 3.20 -11.13
N LYS A 184 -6.84 2.85 -10.89
CA LYS A 184 -7.74 3.72 -10.16
C LYS A 184 -7.39 3.69 -8.67
N ILE A 185 -6.92 4.81 -8.14
CA ILE A 185 -6.62 4.95 -6.72
C ILE A 185 -7.88 5.37 -6.00
N THR A 186 -8.35 4.53 -5.09
CA THR A 186 -9.58 4.77 -4.32
C THR A 186 -9.27 4.78 -2.82
N ILE A 187 -10.10 5.48 -2.06
CA ILE A 187 -10.07 5.51 -0.59
C ILE A 187 -10.91 4.39 0.03
N ASP A 188 -11.50 3.51 -0.78
CA ASP A 188 -12.33 2.40 -0.31
C ASP A 188 -11.47 1.26 0.26
N LEU A 189 -10.91 1.53 1.43
CA LEU A 189 -10.10 0.58 2.18
C LEU A 189 -10.95 -0.04 3.31
N PRO A 190 -11.27 -1.35 3.29
CA PRO A 190 -12.04 -1.99 4.35
C PRO A 190 -11.45 -1.72 5.74
N ASN A 191 -12.27 -1.21 6.67
CA ASN A 191 -11.82 -0.86 8.02
C ASN A 191 -12.76 -1.44 9.09
N ASN A 192 -12.53 -2.70 9.47
CA ASN A 192 -13.33 -3.42 10.45
C ASN A 192 -12.71 -3.44 11.86
N HIS A 193 -11.64 -2.68 12.10
CA HIS A 193 -10.91 -2.72 13.36
C HIS A 193 -11.76 -2.38 14.57
N LEU A 194 -12.71 -1.44 14.45
CA LEU A 194 -13.63 -1.10 15.53
C LEU A 194 -14.50 -2.30 15.94
N LYS A 195 -15.04 -3.03 14.97
CA LYS A 195 -15.86 -4.24 15.25
C LYS A 195 -15.05 -5.28 16.03
N TYR A 196 -13.82 -5.53 15.61
CA TYR A 196 -12.93 -6.47 16.31
C TYR A 196 -12.55 -5.98 17.71
N ALA A 197 -12.29 -4.68 17.91
CA ALA A 197 -12.01 -4.12 19.22
C ALA A 197 -13.20 -4.36 20.19
N ILE A 198 -14.42 -4.06 19.75
CA ILE A 198 -15.64 -4.30 20.52
C ILE A 198 -15.77 -5.78 20.87
N THR A 199 -15.52 -6.68 19.91
CA THR A 199 -15.59 -8.14 20.14
C THR A 199 -14.62 -8.57 21.23
N TRP A 200 -13.34 -8.15 21.16
CA TRP A 200 -12.33 -8.52 22.14
C TRP A 200 -12.63 -8.02 23.55
N TYR A 201 -13.05 -6.75 23.68
CA TYR A 201 -13.46 -6.21 24.98
C TYR A 201 -14.72 -6.87 25.51
N SER A 202 -15.72 -7.20 24.67
CA SER A 202 -16.93 -7.90 25.10
C SER A 202 -16.61 -9.29 25.65
N ILE A 203 -15.70 -10.03 25.00
CA ILE A 203 -15.24 -11.33 25.50
C ILE A 203 -14.52 -11.17 26.84
N SER A 204 -13.63 -10.19 26.97
CA SER A 204 -12.91 -9.91 28.22
C SER A 204 -13.87 -9.60 29.38
N ILE A 205 -14.84 -8.73 29.14
CA ILE A 205 -15.88 -8.37 30.13
C ILE A 205 -16.71 -9.59 30.51
N SER A 206 -17.14 -10.41 29.55
CA SER A 206 -17.93 -11.60 29.81
C SER A 206 -17.20 -12.61 30.68
N ILE A 207 -15.90 -12.85 30.42
CA ILE A 207 -15.05 -13.72 31.23
C ILE A 207 -14.92 -13.15 32.66
N PHE A 208 -14.72 -11.84 32.78
CA PHE A 208 -14.60 -11.19 34.09
C PHE A 208 -15.88 -11.32 34.92
N LEU A 209 -17.05 -11.04 34.33
CA LEU A 209 -18.34 -11.17 34.98
C LEU A 209 -18.64 -12.61 35.39
N TYR A 210 -18.34 -13.57 34.52
CA TYR A 210 -18.47 -14.99 34.84
C TYR A 210 -17.55 -15.41 36.00
N PHE A 211 -16.31 -14.93 36.00
CA PHE A 211 -15.36 -15.18 37.10
C PHE A 211 -15.89 -14.63 38.45
N LEU A 212 -16.45 -13.42 38.48
CA LEU A 212 -17.04 -12.86 39.68
C LEU A 212 -18.24 -13.70 40.17
N TYR A 213 -19.12 -14.10 39.26
CA TYR A 213 -20.27 -14.98 39.57
C TYR A 213 -19.80 -16.32 40.15
N PHE A 214 -18.81 -16.94 39.54
CA PHE A 214 -18.24 -18.23 39.96
C PHE A 214 -17.62 -18.12 41.35
N ARG A 215 -16.91 -17.07 41.65
CA ARG A 215 -16.34 -16.82 42.97
C ARG A 215 -17.43 -16.68 44.06
N LYS A 216 -18.44 -15.84 43.79
CA LYS A 216 -19.55 -15.64 44.73
C LYS A 216 -20.28 -16.95 45.02
N LYS A 217 -20.54 -17.76 44.00
CA LYS A 217 -21.19 -19.07 44.20
C LYS A 217 -20.38 -20.03 45.05
N ASN A 218 -19.03 -20.05 44.91
CA ASN A 218 -18.15 -20.93 45.66
C ASN A 218 -17.79 -20.41 47.06
N GLU A 219 -18.13 -19.17 47.40
CA GLU A 219 -18.04 -18.61 48.77
C GLU A 219 -19.33 -18.89 49.58
N ILE A 220 -20.43 -19.22 48.94
CA ILE A 220 -21.75 -19.52 49.53
C ILE A 220 -21.91 -21.06 49.76
N LEU A 221 -21.08 -21.91 49.12
CA LEU A 221 -21.01 -23.36 49.36
C LEU A 221 -19.82 -23.73 50.23
#